data_b6e17d9fb9982890f4d29f09fef84778
#
_entry.id   b6e17d9fb9982890f4d29f09fef84778
#
_cell.length_a   1.000
_cell.length_b   1.000
_cell.length_c   1.000
_cell.angle_alpha   90.00
_cell.angle_beta   90.00
_cell.angle_gamma   90.00
#
_symmetry.space_group_name_H-M   'P 1'
#
loop_
_entity.id
_entity.type
_entity.pdbx_description
1 polymer ?
#
loop_
_entity_poly.entity_id
_entity_poly.type
_entity_poly.pdbx_seq_one_letter_code
_entity_poly.pdbx_strand_id
1 'polypeptide(L)'
;MNFELTEEQLAVQQAAKDFAQSELLPGVIDRDNEQRFPAEQVKKMGELGFMGMMTDPKYNGGGMDSISYVLAMEEISKVDASASVCMSVNNSLVCWGLERFGTEEQKEKYLKKLATGEVIGAFCLSEPEAGSDATSQRTTAEDKGDFYLLNGTKNWITNGKSASVYIVIAQTHPEKKHKGINALIVERGMPGFVVGRKEDKMGIRGSDTHSLMFTDVKVPKANRIGEDGFGFTFAMTTLNGGRIGIAAQALGIAAGAYELALKYAKERKAFGKHLTEHQAIQFKLADMATKIDSARLLIWKAAYLKDEKKDFVKAAAMAKLYASQIAQEVTTEAVQIHGGYGYVKEFHVERLMRDAKITQIYDCLLYTSPSPRDRQKSRMPSSA
;
A
#
# COMPACT_ATOMS: atom_id res chain seq x y z
N MET A 1 27.38 2.16 11.31
CA MET A 1 25.96 2.02 10.95
C MET A 1 25.21 2.42 12.21
N ASN A 2 24.46 3.51 12.18
CA ASN A 2 23.65 3.97 13.31
C ASN A 2 22.21 3.50 13.08
N PHE A 3 21.59 2.85 14.05
CA PHE A 3 20.19 2.41 14.04
C PHE A 3 19.29 3.32 14.90
N GLU A 4 19.87 4.39 15.46
CA GLU A 4 19.10 5.34 16.25
C GLU A 4 18.29 6.26 15.33
N LEU A 5 17.04 6.45 15.68
CA LEU A 5 16.16 7.39 14.99
C LEU A 5 16.50 8.83 15.41
N THR A 6 16.34 9.76 14.48
CA THR A 6 16.47 11.19 14.80
C THR A 6 15.30 11.69 15.64
N GLU A 7 15.46 12.83 16.29
CA GLU A 7 14.37 13.47 17.06
C GLU A 7 13.14 13.74 16.19
N GLU A 8 13.35 14.15 14.94
CA GLU A 8 12.27 14.39 13.96
C GLU A 8 11.53 13.09 13.62
N GLN A 9 12.26 12.00 13.34
CA GLN A 9 11.68 10.68 13.06
C GLN A 9 10.88 10.15 14.26
N LEU A 10 11.39 10.32 15.49
CA LEU A 10 10.67 9.96 16.71
C LEU A 10 9.41 10.80 16.90
N ALA A 11 9.45 12.10 16.61
CA ALA A 11 8.29 12.98 16.69
C ALA A 11 7.21 12.58 15.69
N VAL A 12 7.58 12.23 14.45
CA VAL A 12 6.65 11.71 13.42
C VAL A 12 6.04 10.38 13.86
N GLN A 13 6.85 9.46 14.38
CA GLN A 13 6.35 8.18 14.90
C GLN A 13 5.34 8.39 16.03
N GLN A 14 5.65 9.28 16.98
CA GLN A 14 4.76 9.57 18.11
C GLN A 14 3.45 10.21 17.63
N ALA A 15 3.51 11.18 16.72
CA ALA A 15 2.31 11.81 16.14
C ALA A 15 1.41 10.79 15.43
N ALA A 16 1.99 9.88 14.64
CA ALA A 16 1.25 8.81 13.98
C ALA A 16 0.62 7.83 14.98
N LYS A 17 1.33 7.47 16.04
CA LYS A 17 0.83 6.64 17.14
C LYS A 17 -0.35 7.30 17.85
N ASP A 18 -0.20 8.56 18.24
CA ASP A 18 -1.26 9.31 18.95
C ASP A 18 -2.50 9.43 18.09
N PHE A 19 -2.34 9.77 16.80
CA PHE A 19 -3.43 9.79 15.85
C PHE A 19 -4.11 8.43 15.71
N ALA A 20 -3.34 7.34 15.58
CA ALA A 20 -3.90 6.00 15.44
C ALA A 20 -4.72 5.60 16.68
N GLN A 21 -4.25 5.92 17.88
CA GLN A 21 -4.94 5.59 19.12
C GLN A 21 -6.17 6.47 19.38
N SER A 22 -6.08 7.77 19.08
CA SER A 22 -7.17 8.72 19.40
C SER A 22 -8.25 8.77 18.31
N GLU A 23 -7.89 8.62 17.03
CA GLU A 23 -8.79 8.86 15.90
C GLU A 23 -9.16 7.60 15.11
N LEU A 24 -8.24 6.63 15.01
CA LEU A 24 -8.50 5.41 14.23
C LEU A 24 -9.06 4.28 15.10
N LEU A 25 -8.50 4.06 16.30
CA LEU A 25 -8.93 2.97 17.18
C LEU A 25 -10.43 3.06 17.55
N PRO A 26 -10.98 4.24 17.90
CA PRO A 26 -12.42 4.36 18.10
C PRO A 26 -13.19 4.01 16.82
N GLY A 27 -14.11 3.03 16.94
CA GLY A 27 -15.00 2.60 15.85
C GLY A 27 -14.33 1.83 14.70
N VAL A 28 -13.08 1.36 14.84
CA VAL A 28 -12.42 0.57 13.78
C VAL A 28 -13.12 -0.75 13.49
N ILE A 29 -13.66 -1.41 14.54
CA ILE A 29 -14.44 -2.65 14.39
C ILE A 29 -15.73 -2.38 13.62
N ASP A 30 -16.42 -1.28 13.93
CA ASP A 30 -17.66 -0.90 13.24
C ASP A 30 -17.38 -0.57 11.77
N ARG A 31 -16.32 0.21 11.50
CA ARG A 31 -15.88 0.50 10.11
C ARG A 31 -15.56 -0.77 9.33
N ASP A 32 -14.90 -1.75 9.94
CA ASP A 32 -14.62 -3.05 9.31
C ASP A 32 -15.92 -3.84 9.05
N ASN A 33 -16.79 -3.97 10.03
CA ASN A 33 -18.06 -4.69 9.91
C ASN A 33 -18.98 -4.08 8.85
N GLU A 34 -19.10 -2.76 8.83
CA GLU A 34 -19.94 -1.99 7.89
C GLU A 34 -19.25 -1.79 6.53
N GLN A 35 -17.99 -2.20 6.41
CA GLN A 35 -17.15 -1.92 5.23
C GLN A 35 -17.12 -0.43 4.89
N ARG A 36 -17.07 0.43 5.90
CA ARG A 36 -17.18 1.87 5.77
C ARG A 36 -15.80 2.53 5.64
N PHE A 37 -15.62 3.30 4.55
CA PHE A 37 -14.39 4.06 4.33
C PHE A 37 -14.20 5.11 5.44
N PRO A 38 -12.99 5.24 6.02
CA PRO A 38 -12.68 6.16 7.11
C PRO A 38 -12.50 7.61 6.60
N ALA A 39 -13.50 8.19 5.96
CA ALA A 39 -13.40 9.48 5.26
C ALA A 39 -12.96 10.63 6.19
N GLU A 40 -13.52 10.70 7.40
CA GLU A 40 -13.18 11.74 8.39
C GLU A 40 -11.73 11.59 8.87
N GLN A 41 -11.31 10.35 9.14
CA GLN A 41 -9.94 10.04 9.57
C GLN A 41 -8.94 10.35 8.47
N VAL A 42 -9.24 9.99 7.22
CA VAL A 42 -8.38 10.31 6.06
C VAL A 42 -8.26 11.82 5.86
N LYS A 43 -9.34 12.58 6.06
CA LYS A 43 -9.27 14.05 6.04
C LYS A 43 -8.32 14.59 7.13
N LYS A 44 -8.45 14.10 8.36
CA LYS A 44 -7.54 14.47 9.47
C LYS A 44 -6.08 14.05 9.19
N MET A 45 -5.87 12.91 8.53
CA MET A 45 -4.53 12.51 8.07
C MET A 45 -3.95 13.54 7.09
N GLY A 46 -4.77 14.13 6.23
CA GLY A 46 -4.37 15.23 5.35
C GLY A 46 -3.97 16.47 6.13
N GLU A 47 -4.77 16.88 7.11
CA GLU A 47 -4.52 18.04 7.98
C GLU A 47 -3.21 17.88 8.79
N LEU A 48 -2.82 16.64 9.13
CA LEU A 48 -1.57 16.30 9.82
C LEU A 48 -0.39 16.07 8.86
N GLY A 49 -0.59 16.21 7.54
CA GLY A 49 0.47 16.03 6.54
C GLY A 49 0.76 14.56 6.18
N PHE A 50 0.02 13.58 6.69
CA PHE A 50 0.27 12.16 6.40
C PHE A 50 -0.08 11.76 4.95
N MET A 51 -0.81 12.57 4.21
CA MET A 51 -1.21 12.25 2.83
C MET A 51 -0.15 12.64 1.78
N GLY A 52 0.84 13.47 2.14
CA GLY A 52 1.93 13.91 1.26
C GLY A 52 3.29 13.98 1.97
N MET A 53 3.59 12.99 2.83
CA MET A 53 4.77 13.03 3.71
C MET A 53 6.08 13.26 2.97
N MET A 54 6.30 12.52 1.88
CA MET A 54 7.55 12.53 1.11
C MET A 54 7.57 13.58 -0.02
N THR A 55 6.45 14.26 -0.25
CA THR A 55 6.33 15.26 -1.31
C THR A 55 7.02 16.57 -0.90
N ASP A 56 7.70 17.20 -1.86
CA ASP A 56 8.42 18.47 -1.65
C ASP A 56 7.48 19.56 -1.10
N PRO A 57 7.90 20.33 -0.08
CA PRO A 57 7.15 21.46 0.46
C PRO A 57 6.68 22.49 -0.59
N LYS A 58 7.40 22.63 -1.71
CA LYS A 58 6.98 23.45 -2.86
C LYS A 58 5.56 23.09 -3.35
N TYR A 59 5.19 21.81 -3.20
CA TYR A 59 3.88 21.28 -3.58
C TYR A 59 2.99 20.98 -2.36
N ASN A 60 3.20 21.69 -1.25
CA ASN A 60 2.47 21.54 0.00
C ASN A 60 2.65 20.16 0.69
N GLY A 61 3.72 19.45 0.37
CA GLY A 61 4.06 18.19 1.03
C GLY A 61 4.89 18.39 2.30
N GLY A 62 5.13 17.29 3.01
CA GLY A 62 5.90 17.29 4.27
C GLY A 62 7.42 17.34 4.07
N GLY A 63 7.95 17.01 2.88
CA GLY A 63 9.39 16.93 2.61
C GLY A 63 10.14 15.92 3.48
N MET A 64 9.43 14.97 4.08
CA MET A 64 10.00 13.99 5.02
C MET A 64 10.74 12.88 4.29
N ASP A 65 11.66 12.23 4.99
CA ASP A 65 12.38 11.07 4.48
C ASP A 65 11.51 9.79 4.45
N SER A 66 12.02 8.76 3.78
CA SER A 66 11.31 7.49 3.67
C SER A 66 11.28 6.72 5.00
N ILE A 67 12.22 6.98 5.93
CA ILE A 67 12.20 6.40 7.28
C ILE A 67 11.01 6.96 8.07
N SER A 68 10.82 8.28 8.09
CA SER A 68 9.64 8.92 8.72
C SER A 68 8.33 8.36 8.16
N TYR A 69 8.26 8.19 6.84
CA TYR A 69 7.09 7.61 6.18
C TYR A 69 6.80 6.18 6.65
N VAL A 70 7.80 5.29 6.71
CA VAL A 70 7.57 3.90 7.13
C VAL A 70 7.25 3.78 8.61
N LEU A 71 7.78 4.67 9.46
CA LEU A 71 7.41 4.75 10.88
C LEU A 71 5.93 5.13 11.06
N ALA A 72 5.47 6.15 10.34
CA ALA A 72 4.05 6.53 10.36
C ALA A 72 3.15 5.42 9.82
N MET A 73 3.55 4.77 8.71
CA MET A 73 2.84 3.61 8.14
C MET A 73 2.73 2.46 9.13
N GLU A 74 3.80 2.15 9.87
CA GLU A 74 3.79 1.11 10.92
C GLU A 74 2.77 1.44 12.00
N GLU A 75 2.82 2.63 12.60
CA GLU A 75 1.94 3.00 13.71
C GLU A 75 0.46 3.06 13.32
N ILE A 76 0.14 3.61 12.15
CA ILE A 76 -1.23 3.64 11.63
C ILE A 76 -1.73 2.22 11.34
N SER A 77 -0.89 1.36 10.77
CA SER A 77 -1.26 -0.01 10.40
C SER A 77 -1.43 -0.95 11.60
N LYS A 78 -0.81 -0.65 12.75
CA LYS A 78 -1.09 -1.36 14.01
C LYS A 78 -2.56 -1.32 14.39
N VAL A 79 -3.25 -0.25 14.00
CA VAL A 79 -4.64 0.03 14.36
C VAL A 79 -5.60 -0.18 13.20
N ASP A 80 -5.36 0.45 12.04
CA ASP A 80 -6.29 0.44 10.90
C ASP A 80 -5.54 0.33 9.57
N ALA A 81 -5.44 -0.90 9.07
CA ALA A 81 -4.81 -1.19 7.77
C ALA A 81 -5.62 -0.64 6.58
N SER A 82 -6.90 -0.34 6.75
CA SER A 82 -7.73 0.30 5.72
C SER A 82 -7.37 1.77 5.54
N ALA A 83 -7.08 2.48 6.62
CA ALA A 83 -6.60 3.87 6.57
C ALA A 83 -5.17 3.92 6.02
N SER A 84 -4.29 3.01 6.47
CA SER A 84 -2.90 3.00 6.02
C SER A 84 -2.73 2.66 4.54
N VAL A 85 -3.57 1.80 3.93
CA VAL A 85 -3.50 1.54 2.50
C VAL A 85 -3.92 2.75 1.67
N CYS A 86 -4.91 3.54 2.14
CA CYS A 86 -5.27 4.81 1.51
C CYS A 86 -4.08 5.77 1.51
N MET A 87 -3.44 5.95 2.66
CA MET A 87 -2.22 6.75 2.83
C MET A 87 -1.09 6.26 1.91
N SER A 88 -0.86 4.95 1.85
CA SER A 88 0.21 4.35 1.05
C SER A 88 0.02 4.62 -0.45
N VAL A 89 -1.16 4.36 -0.99
CA VAL A 89 -1.47 4.59 -2.42
C VAL A 89 -1.30 6.06 -2.77
N ASN A 90 -1.81 6.97 -1.93
CA ASN A 90 -1.70 8.40 -2.19
C ASN A 90 -0.24 8.88 -2.18
N ASN A 91 0.56 8.53 -1.15
CA ASN A 91 1.96 8.95 -1.03
C ASN A 91 2.86 8.29 -2.07
N SER A 92 2.90 6.94 -2.09
CA SER A 92 3.96 6.21 -2.78
C SER A 92 3.65 5.89 -4.24
N LEU A 93 2.38 5.85 -4.63
CA LEU A 93 1.99 5.54 -6.01
C LEU A 93 1.54 6.79 -6.78
N VAL A 94 0.80 7.69 -6.14
CA VAL A 94 0.23 8.85 -6.84
C VAL A 94 1.12 10.08 -6.70
N CYS A 95 1.33 10.58 -5.47
CA CYS A 95 2.14 11.79 -5.24
C CYS A 95 3.57 11.61 -5.73
N TRP A 96 4.24 10.52 -5.32
CA TRP A 96 5.62 10.26 -5.73
C TRP A 96 5.75 10.12 -7.25
N GLY A 97 4.81 9.43 -7.91
CA GLY A 97 4.81 9.26 -9.36
C GLY A 97 4.65 10.58 -10.11
N LEU A 98 3.70 11.43 -9.66
CA LEU A 98 3.48 12.76 -10.23
C LEU A 98 4.66 13.70 -9.98
N GLU A 99 5.21 13.70 -8.77
CA GLU A 99 6.37 14.54 -8.44
C GLU A 99 7.58 14.21 -9.29
N ARG A 100 7.83 12.91 -9.50
CA ARG A 100 9.00 12.43 -10.23
C ARG A 100 8.90 12.61 -11.74
N PHE A 101 7.73 12.40 -12.32
CA PHE A 101 7.53 12.26 -13.76
C PHE A 101 6.49 13.20 -14.37
N GLY A 102 5.72 13.90 -13.57
CA GLY A 102 4.75 14.90 -14.03
C GLY A 102 5.39 16.17 -14.53
N THR A 103 4.70 16.89 -15.42
CA THR A 103 5.08 18.27 -15.80
C THR A 103 4.80 19.23 -14.65
N GLU A 104 5.38 20.45 -14.70
CA GLU A 104 5.11 21.46 -13.67
C GLU A 104 3.62 21.82 -13.62
N GLU A 105 2.93 21.89 -14.76
CA GLU A 105 1.49 22.14 -14.84
C GLU A 105 0.69 21.03 -14.16
N GLN A 106 1.07 19.76 -14.36
CA GLN A 106 0.44 18.62 -13.70
C GLN A 106 0.66 18.64 -12.19
N LYS A 107 1.87 18.98 -11.73
CA LYS A 107 2.20 19.10 -10.30
C LYS A 107 1.42 20.25 -9.65
N GLU A 108 1.39 21.41 -10.27
CA GLU A 108 0.61 22.54 -9.77
C GLU A 108 -0.88 22.25 -9.69
N LYS A 109 -1.43 21.58 -10.71
CA LYS A 109 -2.86 21.28 -10.78
C LYS A 109 -3.31 20.18 -9.81
N TYR A 110 -2.51 19.10 -9.69
CA TYR A 110 -2.93 17.89 -8.99
C TYR A 110 -2.14 17.61 -7.71
N LEU A 111 -0.79 17.73 -7.76
CA LEU A 111 0.07 17.26 -6.67
C LEU A 111 -0.15 18.04 -5.38
N LYS A 112 -0.33 19.36 -5.44
CA LYS A 112 -0.59 20.20 -4.27
C LYS A 112 -1.81 19.77 -3.48
N LYS A 113 -2.90 19.43 -4.17
CA LYS A 113 -4.15 18.98 -3.54
C LYS A 113 -4.06 17.54 -3.02
N LEU A 114 -3.31 16.69 -3.72
CA LEU A 114 -3.06 15.32 -3.31
C LEU A 114 -2.17 15.26 -2.05
N ALA A 115 -1.14 16.09 -2.00
CA ALA A 115 -0.20 16.14 -0.87
C ALA A 115 -0.87 16.62 0.43
N THR A 116 -1.82 17.56 0.34
CA THR A 116 -2.61 18.02 1.49
C THR A 116 -3.77 17.11 1.86
N GLY A 117 -4.08 16.09 1.04
CA GLY A 117 -5.27 15.26 1.23
C GLY A 117 -6.60 15.98 0.94
N GLU A 118 -6.59 17.20 0.34
CA GLU A 118 -7.81 17.87 -0.16
C GLU A 118 -8.54 16.97 -1.15
N VAL A 119 -7.77 16.27 -1.98
CA VAL A 119 -8.23 15.19 -2.84
C VAL A 119 -7.37 13.94 -2.65
N ILE A 120 -7.94 12.78 -2.96
CA ILE A 120 -7.25 11.50 -2.87
C ILE A 120 -7.00 10.98 -4.28
N GLY A 121 -5.86 10.30 -4.45
CA GLY A 121 -5.47 9.66 -5.69
C GLY A 121 -5.71 8.15 -5.70
N ALA A 122 -5.87 7.59 -6.89
CA ALA A 122 -5.91 6.16 -7.16
C ALA A 122 -4.93 5.77 -8.26
N PHE A 123 -4.34 4.57 -8.14
CA PHE A 123 -3.43 4.01 -9.13
C PHE A 123 -4.09 2.82 -9.81
N CYS A 124 -4.34 2.95 -11.13
CA CYS A 124 -5.21 2.06 -11.88
C CYS A 124 -4.40 1.24 -12.88
N LEU A 125 -3.78 0.14 -12.43
CA LEU A 125 -2.99 -0.78 -13.25
C LEU A 125 -3.77 -2.05 -13.57
N SER A 126 -4.24 -2.77 -12.54
CA SER A 126 -4.80 -4.11 -12.66
C SER A 126 -6.11 -4.16 -13.45
N GLU A 127 -6.30 -5.23 -14.20
CA GLU A 127 -7.51 -5.53 -14.98
C GLU A 127 -8.03 -6.93 -14.64
N PRO A 128 -9.26 -7.28 -15.01
CA PRO A 128 -9.81 -8.62 -14.76
C PRO A 128 -8.89 -9.75 -15.18
N GLU A 129 -8.17 -9.60 -16.30
CA GLU A 129 -7.31 -10.62 -16.89
C GLU A 129 -5.82 -10.28 -16.82
N ALA A 130 -5.45 -9.10 -16.28
CA ALA A 130 -4.08 -8.62 -16.19
C ALA A 130 -3.75 -8.13 -14.77
N GLY A 131 -3.38 -9.06 -13.89
CA GLY A 131 -2.86 -8.77 -12.55
C GLY A 131 -1.33 -8.82 -12.56
N SER A 132 -0.75 -10.00 -12.26
CA SER A 132 0.71 -10.20 -12.25
C SER A 132 1.35 -10.02 -13.62
N ASP A 133 0.66 -10.43 -14.69
CA ASP A 133 1.04 -10.11 -16.06
C ASP A 133 0.48 -8.75 -16.47
N ALA A 134 1.11 -7.70 -15.93
CA ALA A 134 0.69 -6.32 -16.18
C ALA A 134 0.93 -5.85 -17.64
N THR A 135 1.60 -6.65 -18.46
CA THR A 135 1.79 -6.34 -19.89
C THR A 135 0.62 -6.78 -20.76
N SER A 136 -0.22 -7.70 -20.27
CA SER A 136 -1.38 -8.24 -20.98
C SER A 136 -2.64 -7.37 -20.84
N GLN A 137 -2.47 -6.07 -20.62
CA GLN A 137 -3.58 -5.11 -20.47
C GLN A 137 -4.42 -5.00 -21.73
N ARG A 138 -5.74 -4.88 -21.52
CA ARG A 138 -6.73 -4.68 -22.58
C ARG A 138 -7.34 -3.29 -22.62
N THR A 139 -7.19 -2.50 -21.56
CA THR A 139 -7.60 -1.09 -21.55
C THR A 139 -6.78 -0.33 -22.57
N THR A 140 -7.46 0.30 -23.52
CA THR A 140 -6.85 1.05 -24.63
C THR A 140 -7.04 2.55 -24.44
N ALA A 141 -6.09 3.33 -24.95
CA ALA A 141 -6.15 4.79 -25.02
C ALA A 141 -5.73 5.21 -26.43
N GLU A 142 -6.69 5.22 -27.36
CA GLU A 142 -6.43 5.56 -28.77
C GLU A 142 -6.07 7.04 -28.92
N ASP A 143 -4.94 7.33 -29.57
CA ASP A 143 -4.49 8.70 -29.84
C ASP A 143 -5.36 9.37 -30.93
N LYS A 144 -6.05 10.44 -30.57
CA LYS A 144 -6.89 11.26 -31.46
C LYS A 144 -6.31 12.66 -31.73
N GLY A 145 -5.00 12.83 -31.53
CA GLY A 145 -4.32 14.11 -31.71
C GLY A 145 -4.36 14.95 -30.41
N ASP A 146 -5.45 15.65 -30.13
CA ASP A 146 -5.58 16.52 -28.95
C ASP A 146 -5.96 15.78 -27.68
N PHE A 147 -6.47 14.56 -27.78
CA PHE A 147 -6.89 13.72 -26.64
C PHE A 147 -6.65 12.23 -26.92
N TYR A 148 -6.67 11.46 -25.87
CA TYR A 148 -6.76 10.00 -25.90
C TYR A 148 -8.21 9.56 -25.69
N LEU A 149 -8.70 8.63 -26.49
CA LEU A 149 -9.99 7.98 -26.30
C LEU A 149 -9.78 6.71 -25.48
N LEU A 150 -10.11 6.79 -24.18
CA LEU A 150 -9.86 5.73 -23.21
C LEU A 150 -11.07 4.80 -23.12
N ASN A 151 -10.81 3.49 -23.31
CA ASN A 151 -11.81 2.43 -23.22
C ASN A 151 -11.25 1.23 -22.45
N GLY A 152 -12.03 0.63 -21.56
CA GLY A 152 -11.66 -0.57 -20.81
C GLY A 152 -12.17 -0.61 -19.39
N THR A 153 -11.61 -1.55 -18.60
CA THR A 153 -12.01 -1.78 -17.22
C THR A 153 -10.77 -2.01 -16.37
N LYS A 154 -10.71 -1.35 -15.20
CA LYS A 154 -9.70 -1.58 -14.18
C LYS A 154 -10.34 -2.22 -12.96
N ASN A 155 -9.67 -3.21 -12.34
CA ASN A 155 -10.17 -3.94 -11.18
C ASN A 155 -9.27 -3.76 -9.96
N TRP A 156 -9.84 -3.99 -8.79
CA TRP A 156 -9.15 -3.98 -7.50
C TRP A 156 -8.54 -2.61 -7.16
N ILE A 157 -9.19 -1.52 -7.61
CA ILE A 157 -8.63 -0.18 -7.46
C ILE A 157 -8.91 0.36 -6.06
N THR A 158 -7.84 0.49 -5.27
CA THR A 158 -7.86 1.16 -3.96
C THR A 158 -8.18 2.64 -4.15
N ASN A 159 -8.98 3.20 -3.26
CA ASN A 159 -9.54 4.55 -3.36
C ASN A 159 -10.46 4.75 -4.58
N GLY A 160 -10.96 3.67 -5.19
CA GLY A 160 -11.69 3.72 -6.46
C GLY A 160 -12.90 4.65 -6.44
N LYS A 161 -13.64 4.72 -5.34
CA LYS A 161 -14.76 5.65 -5.15
C LYS A 161 -14.35 6.96 -4.48
N SER A 162 -13.40 6.95 -3.58
CA SER A 162 -13.01 8.11 -2.78
C SER A 162 -12.05 9.05 -3.53
N ALA A 163 -11.27 8.52 -4.51
CA ALA A 163 -10.33 9.33 -5.28
C ALA A 163 -11.03 10.34 -6.18
N SER A 164 -10.36 11.47 -6.44
CA SER A 164 -10.74 12.46 -7.46
C SER A 164 -9.79 12.46 -8.65
N VAL A 165 -8.57 11.93 -8.46
CA VAL A 165 -7.51 11.84 -9.47
C VAL A 165 -7.10 10.38 -9.62
N TYR A 166 -7.09 9.88 -10.84
CA TYR A 166 -6.78 8.50 -11.18
C TYR A 166 -5.61 8.45 -12.15
N ILE A 167 -4.54 7.76 -11.80
CA ILE A 167 -3.45 7.45 -12.74
C ILE A 167 -3.80 6.13 -13.41
N VAL A 168 -4.24 6.19 -14.66
CA VAL A 168 -4.68 5.04 -15.45
C VAL A 168 -3.58 4.61 -16.39
N ILE A 169 -3.15 3.37 -16.28
CA ILE A 169 -2.18 2.76 -17.18
C ILE A 169 -2.95 2.09 -18.33
N ALA A 170 -2.69 2.49 -19.57
CA ALA A 170 -3.45 2.02 -20.71
C ALA A 170 -2.58 1.83 -21.97
N GLN A 171 -2.98 0.91 -22.82
CA GLN A 171 -2.30 0.58 -24.06
C GLN A 171 -2.68 1.57 -25.17
N THR A 172 -1.69 2.28 -25.70
CA THR A 172 -1.88 3.24 -26.81
C THR A 172 -1.40 2.66 -28.14
N HIS A 173 -0.32 1.86 -28.12
CA HIS A 173 0.30 1.27 -29.31
C HIS A 173 0.49 -0.25 -29.09
N PRO A 174 -0.53 -1.08 -29.31
CA PRO A 174 -0.48 -2.53 -29.05
C PRO A 174 0.69 -3.25 -29.74
N GLU A 175 1.03 -2.80 -30.94
CA GLU A 175 2.13 -3.33 -31.76
C GLU A 175 3.51 -3.15 -31.09
N LYS A 176 3.66 -2.16 -30.20
CA LYS A 176 4.89 -1.90 -29.44
C LYS A 176 4.95 -2.65 -28.11
N LYS A 177 3.93 -3.47 -27.78
CA LYS A 177 3.81 -4.22 -26.52
C LYS A 177 3.95 -3.28 -25.30
N HIS A 178 4.80 -3.62 -24.32
CA HIS A 178 5.01 -2.79 -23.12
C HIS A 178 5.53 -1.37 -23.43
N LYS A 179 6.19 -1.15 -24.55
CA LYS A 179 6.64 0.18 -25.00
C LYS A 179 5.52 1.03 -25.64
N GLY A 180 4.33 0.48 -25.77
CA GLY A 180 3.15 1.20 -26.24
C GLY A 180 2.18 1.59 -25.14
N ILE A 181 2.56 1.39 -23.86
CA ILE A 181 1.72 1.69 -22.70
C ILE A 181 2.00 3.10 -22.20
N ASN A 182 0.92 3.86 -21.92
CA ASN A 182 0.97 5.19 -21.36
C ASN A 182 0.34 5.26 -19.96
N ALA A 183 0.75 6.25 -19.17
CA ALA A 183 0.13 6.63 -17.91
C ALA A 183 -0.66 7.93 -18.11
N LEU A 184 -1.94 7.91 -17.80
CA LEU A 184 -2.87 9.01 -18.05
C LEU A 184 -3.52 9.47 -16.75
N ILE A 185 -3.60 10.79 -16.53
CA ILE A 185 -4.35 11.38 -15.43
C ILE A 185 -5.81 11.51 -15.87
N VAL A 186 -6.70 10.79 -15.18
CA VAL A 186 -8.15 10.84 -15.37
C VAL A 186 -8.77 11.50 -14.16
N GLU A 187 -9.67 12.44 -14.35
CA GLU A 187 -10.39 13.14 -13.28
C GLU A 187 -11.76 12.51 -13.06
N ARG A 188 -12.21 12.50 -11.81
CA ARG A 188 -13.58 12.11 -11.50
C ARG A 188 -14.58 13.01 -12.24
N GLY A 189 -15.61 12.41 -12.79
CA GLY A 189 -16.67 13.14 -13.51
C GLY A 189 -16.41 13.36 -14.99
N MET A 190 -15.27 12.90 -15.53
CA MET A 190 -15.10 12.86 -16.98
C MET A 190 -16.22 12.02 -17.62
N PRO A 191 -16.89 12.50 -18.69
CA PRO A 191 -17.95 11.74 -19.35
C PRO A 191 -17.45 10.36 -19.80
N GLY A 192 -18.25 9.32 -19.55
CA GLY A 192 -17.91 7.93 -19.85
C GLY A 192 -17.09 7.22 -18.78
N PHE A 193 -16.63 7.91 -17.72
CA PHE A 193 -15.98 7.29 -16.57
C PHE A 193 -17.01 6.93 -15.50
N VAL A 194 -17.08 5.64 -15.13
CA VAL A 194 -18.00 5.11 -14.13
C VAL A 194 -17.23 4.31 -13.08
N VAL A 195 -17.49 4.63 -11.82
CA VAL A 195 -17.05 3.80 -10.68
C VAL A 195 -18.03 2.64 -10.57
N GLY A 196 -17.50 1.43 -10.72
CA GLY A 196 -18.29 0.21 -10.70
C GLY A 196 -18.54 -0.34 -9.30
N ARG A 197 -18.66 -1.65 -9.20
CA ARG A 197 -19.02 -2.36 -7.97
C ARG A 197 -17.91 -2.21 -6.92
N LYS A 198 -18.34 -2.04 -5.65
CA LYS A 198 -17.48 -2.20 -4.48
C LYS A 198 -17.18 -3.69 -4.25
N GLU A 199 -15.93 -4.00 -3.94
CA GLU A 199 -15.51 -5.36 -3.62
C GLU A 199 -15.82 -5.72 -2.16
N ASP A 200 -16.49 -6.85 -1.96
CA ASP A 200 -16.65 -7.46 -0.62
C ASP A 200 -15.41 -8.30 -0.32
N LYS A 201 -14.58 -7.84 0.62
CA LYS A 201 -13.24 -8.36 0.85
C LYS A 201 -13.14 -9.13 2.17
N MET A 202 -12.19 -10.05 2.22
CA MET A 202 -11.81 -10.78 3.43
C MET A 202 -11.31 -9.84 4.54
N GLY A 203 -10.38 -8.95 4.22
CA GLY A 203 -9.73 -8.00 5.13
C GLY A 203 -9.65 -6.61 4.53
N ILE A 204 -9.05 -5.67 5.25
CA ILE A 204 -9.03 -4.24 4.92
C ILE A 204 -10.39 -3.75 4.41
N ARG A 205 -11.44 -4.17 5.11
CA ARG A 205 -12.83 -4.02 4.63
C ARG A 205 -13.28 -2.56 4.59
N GLY A 206 -12.70 -1.71 5.42
CA GLY A 206 -12.90 -0.27 5.39
C GLY A 206 -12.23 0.42 4.20
N SER A 207 -11.28 -0.24 3.51
CA SER A 207 -10.69 0.30 2.29
C SER A 207 -11.68 0.28 1.13
N ASP A 208 -11.75 1.38 0.43
CA ASP A 208 -12.62 1.63 -0.71
C ASP A 208 -12.01 1.04 -1.99
N THR A 209 -12.34 -0.22 -2.28
CA THR A 209 -11.83 -0.96 -3.44
C THR A 209 -12.95 -1.17 -4.45
N HIS A 210 -12.76 -0.69 -5.69
CA HIS A 210 -13.77 -0.75 -6.75
C HIS A 210 -13.20 -1.20 -8.10
N SER A 211 -14.07 -1.68 -8.97
CA SER A 211 -13.83 -1.69 -10.41
C SER A 211 -14.09 -0.31 -11.00
N LEU A 212 -13.38 0.03 -12.07
CA LEU A 212 -13.54 1.29 -12.81
C LEU A 212 -13.78 0.97 -14.28
N MET A 213 -14.78 1.61 -14.88
CA MET A 213 -15.16 1.41 -16.29
C MET A 213 -14.97 2.71 -17.06
N PHE A 214 -14.38 2.60 -18.23
CA PHE A 214 -14.13 3.70 -19.17
C PHE A 214 -14.78 3.37 -20.50
N THR A 215 -15.68 4.23 -20.94
CA THR A 215 -16.37 4.11 -22.23
C THR A 215 -16.24 5.45 -22.95
N ASP A 216 -15.41 5.48 -23.98
CA ASP A 216 -15.13 6.66 -24.79
C ASP A 216 -14.74 7.92 -23.97
N VAL A 217 -13.99 7.72 -22.90
CA VAL A 217 -13.52 8.82 -22.05
C VAL A 217 -12.46 9.62 -22.80
N LYS A 218 -12.72 10.90 -23.02
CA LYS A 218 -11.78 11.82 -23.67
C LYS A 218 -10.79 12.36 -22.64
N VAL A 219 -9.58 11.86 -22.67
CA VAL A 219 -8.49 12.30 -21.77
C VAL A 219 -7.59 13.27 -22.53
N PRO A 220 -7.46 14.54 -22.09
CA PRO A 220 -6.62 15.52 -22.78
C PRO A 220 -5.18 15.02 -22.94
N LYS A 221 -4.54 15.37 -24.04
CA LYS A 221 -3.13 15.00 -24.32
C LYS A 221 -2.19 15.46 -23.22
N ALA A 222 -2.45 16.63 -22.63
CA ALA A 222 -1.70 17.21 -21.53
C ALA A 222 -1.77 16.39 -20.20
N ASN A 223 -2.70 15.43 -20.10
CA ASN A 223 -2.85 14.55 -18.96
C ASN A 223 -1.98 13.28 -19.07
N ARG A 224 -1.18 13.09 -20.12
CA ARG A 224 -0.20 12.02 -20.20
C ARG A 224 1.00 12.34 -19.31
N ILE A 225 1.42 11.38 -18.48
CA ILE A 225 2.60 11.48 -17.62
C ILE A 225 3.82 10.95 -18.41
N GLY A 226 4.84 11.79 -18.54
CA GLY A 226 6.05 11.45 -19.26
C GLY A 226 5.89 11.36 -20.77
N GLU A 227 6.88 10.77 -21.43
CA GLU A 227 6.89 10.61 -22.90
C GLU A 227 5.96 9.49 -23.38
N ASP A 228 5.67 9.47 -24.69
CA ASP A 228 4.86 8.40 -25.29
C ASP A 228 5.53 7.03 -25.12
N GLY A 229 4.77 6.05 -24.63
CA GLY A 229 5.26 4.70 -24.35
C GLY A 229 5.98 4.54 -23.01
N PHE A 230 6.05 5.59 -22.18
CA PHE A 230 6.73 5.54 -20.86
C PHE A 230 5.89 4.89 -19.76
N GLY A 231 4.59 4.66 -19.95
CA GLY A 231 3.65 4.28 -18.89
C GLY A 231 3.97 2.97 -18.18
N PHE A 232 4.53 1.96 -18.85
CA PHE A 232 4.94 0.73 -18.20
C PHE A 232 6.17 0.94 -17.29
N THR A 233 7.15 1.70 -17.76
CA THR A 233 8.32 2.09 -16.95
C THR A 233 7.90 2.91 -15.74
N PHE A 234 7.00 3.88 -15.94
CA PHE A 234 6.38 4.65 -14.86
C PHE A 234 5.76 3.73 -13.80
N ALA A 235 4.90 2.79 -14.23
CA ALA A 235 4.20 1.89 -13.33
C ALA A 235 5.16 1.02 -12.53
N MET A 236 6.15 0.39 -13.17
CA MET A 236 7.11 -0.49 -12.49
C MET A 236 8.02 0.27 -11.54
N THR A 237 8.47 1.46 -11.92
CA THR A 237 9.32 2.30 -11.05
C THR A 237 8.56 2.78 -9.82
N THR A 238 7.31 3.18 -10.00
CA THR A 238 6.42 3.62 -8.92
C THR A 238 6.13 2.47 -7.95
N LEU A 239 5.80 1.28 -8.44
CA LEU A 239 5.55 0.08 -7.63
C LEU A 239 6.78 -0.37 -6.82
N ASN A 240 8.01 -0.14 -7.30
CA ASN A 240 9.20 -0.42 -6.50
C ASN A 240 9.24 0.40 -5.20
N GLY A 241 8.83 1.67 -5.28
CA GLY A 241 8.65 2.52 -4.09
C GLY A 241 7.47 2.07 -3.22
N GLY A 242 6.35 1.69 -3.85
CA GLY A 242 5.14 1.19 -3.18
C GLY A 242 5.39 -0.04 -2.31
N ARG A 243 6.30 -0.94 -2.72
CA ARG A 243 6.68 -2.13 -1.93
C ARG A 243 7.19 -1.79 -0.54
N ILE A 244 7.90 -0.67 -0.35
CA ILE A 244 8.36 -0.21 0.96
C ILE A 244 7.17 0.13 1.85
N GLY A 245 6.19 0.89 1.33
CA GLY A 245 4.97 1.23 2.06
C GLY A 245 4.14 0.02 2.47
N ILE A 246 3.99 -0.95 1.55
CA ILE A 246 3.25 -2.20 1.84
C ILE A 246 4.01 -3.09 2.83
N ALA A 247 5.33 -3.12 2.77
CA ALA A 247 6.14 -3.81 3.78
C ALA A 247 5.94 -3.20 5.17
N ALA A 248 5.92 -1.87 5.27
CA ALA A 248 5.65 -1.15 6.51
C ALA A 248 4.23 -1.38 7.02
N GLN A 249 3.24 -1.45 6.12
CA GLN A 249 1.86 -1.82 6.48
C GLN A 249 1.80 -3.24 7.06
N ALA A 250 2.40 -4.22 6.40
CA ALA A 250 2.45 -5.60 6.87
C ALA A 250 3.13 -5.70 8.24
N LEU A 251 4.25 -4.98 8.42
CA LEU A 251 4.94 -4.88 9.71
C LEU A 251 4.03 -4.30 10.79
N GLY A 252 3.32 -3.20 10.51
CA GLY A 252 2.40 -2.58 11.47
C GLY A 252 1.27 -3.52 11.88
N ILE A 253 0.65 -4.24 10.94
CA ILE A 253 -0.37 -5.25 11.23
C ILE A 253 0.20 -6.33 12.17
N ALA A 254 1.41 -6.83 11.89
CA ALA A 254 2.09 -7.83 12.73
C ALA A 254 2.38 -7.28 14.13
N ALA A 255 2.95 -6.07 14.21
CA ALA A 255 3.30 -5.42 15.47
C ALA A 255 2.06 -5.15 16.34
N GLY A 256 0.95 -4.66 15.73
CA GLY A 256 -0.31 -4.46 16.45
C GLY A 256 -0.89 -5.76 17.01
N ALA A 257 -0.88 -6.82 16.21
CA ALA A 257 -1.33 -8.15 16.67
C ALA A 257 -0.46 -8.71 17.82
N TYR A 258 0.85 -8.52 17.72
CA TYR A 258 1.79 -8.91 18.77
C TYR A 258 1.56 -8.14 20.07
N GLU A 259 1.41 -6.81 20.00
CA GLU A 259 1.16 -5.96 21.17
C GLU A 259 -0.14 -6.39 21.89
N LEU A 260 -1.20 -6.68 21.15
CA LEU A 260 -2.47 -7.19 21.68
C LEU A 260 -2.30 -8.58 22.32
N ALA A 261 -1.58 -9.50 21.65
CA ALA A 261 -1.33 -10.84 22.18
C ALA A 261 -0.50 -10.81 23.45
N LEU A 262 0.53 -9.96 23.49
CA LEU A 262 1.38 -9.79 24.69
C LEU A 262 0.56 -9.21 25.87
N LYS A 263 -0.26 -8.18 25.60
CA LYS A 263 -1.16 -7.61 26.61
C LYS A 263 -2.11 -8.67 27.16
N TYR A 264 -2.81 -9.38 26.28
CA TYR A 264 -3.73 -10.44 26.67
C TYR A 264 -3.02 -11.55 27.49
N ALA A 265 -1.83 -11.98 27.06
CA ALA A 265 -1.08 -13.02 27.74
C ALA A 265 -0.62 -12.62 29.16
N LYS A 266 -0.39 -11.34 29.41
CA LYS A 266 -0.08 -10.80 30.74
C LYS A 266 -1.29 -10.77 31.69
N GLU A 267 -2.50 -10.65 31.15
CA GLU A 267 -3.74 -10.53 31.91
C GLU A 267 -4.45 -11.87 32.10
N ARG A 268 -4.47 -12.72 31.07
CA ARG A 268 -5.19 -13.99 31.06
C ARG A 268 -4.47 -15.06 31.87
N LYS A 269 -5.25 -15.76 32.71
CA LYS A 269 -4.77 -16.94 33.49
C LYS A 269 -5.36 -18.23 32.93
N ALA A 270 -4.52 -19.26 32.88
CA ALA A 270 -4.89 -20.65 32.62
C ALA A 270 -4.02 -21.58 33.50
N PHE A 271 -4.60 -22.65 33.99
CA PHE A 271 -3.89 -23.60 34.87
C PHE A 271 -3.22 -22.90 36.08
N GLY A 272 -3.89 -21.90 36.67
CA GLY A 272 -3.43 -21.18 37.87
C GLY A 272 -2.33 -20.13 37.63
N LYS A 273 -1.85 -19.91 36.41
CA LYS A 273 -0.78 -18.99 36.01
C LYS A 273 -1.21 -18.04 34.93
N HIS A 274 -0.52 -16.89 34.78
CA HIS A 274 -0.65 -16.06 33.61
C HIS A 274 -0.13 -16.80 32.34
N LEU A 275 -0.68 -16.49 31.17
CA LEU A 275 -0.21 -17.14 29.95
C LEU A 275 1.27 -16.89 29.70
N THR A 276 1.79 -15.74 30.11
CA THR A 276 3.24 -15.40 30.04
C THR A 276 4.14 -16.27 30.92
N GLU A 277 3.60 -17.04 31.87
CA GLU A 277 4.36 -17.96 32.71
C GLU A 277 4.46 -19.39 32.11
N HIS A 278 3.78 -19.64 30.96
CA HIS A 278 3.88 -20.89 30.25
C HIS A 278 4.96 -20.82 29.16
N GLN A 279 5.96 -21.68 29.23
CA GLN A 279 7.13 -21.67 28.34
C GLN A 279 6.74 -21.72 26.83
N ALA A 280 5.69 -22.48 26.49
CA ALA A 280 5.21 -22.52 25.10
C ALA A 280 4.72 -21.17 24.59
N ILE A 281 4.10 -20.34 25.44
CA ILE A 281 3.67 -18.98 25.10
C ILE A 281 4.86 -18.02 25.05
N GLN A 282 5.82 -18.17 25.98
CA GLN A 282 7.05 -17.35 25.98
C GLN A 282 7.82 -17.53 24.66
N PHE A 283 7.99 -18.76 24.19
CA PHE A 283 8.69 -19.03 22.94
C PHE A 283 7.96 -18.44 21.73
N LYS A 284 6.62 -18.56 21.67
CA LYS A 284 5.83 -17.93 20.62
C LYS A 284 6.01 -16.41 20.61
N LEU A 285 5.89 -15.76 21.75
CA LEU A 285 6.07 -14.30 21.87
C LEU A 285 7.49 -13.86 21.49
N ALA A 286 8.52 -14.61 21.90
CA ALA A 286 9.91 -14.32 21.53
C ALA A 286 10.14 -14.46 20.01
N ASP A 287 9.60 -15.51 19.38
CA ASP A 287 9.69 -15.73 17.94
C ASP A 287 8.96 -14.62 17.15
N MET A 288 7.74 -14.25 17.57
CA MET A 288 6.98 -13.15 16.97
C MET A 288 7.77 -11.83 17.04
N ALA A 289 8.33 -11.48 18.21
CA ALA A 289 9.13 -10.27 18.39
C ALA A 289 10.36 -10.26 17.46
N THR A 290 11.09 -11.37 17.41
CA THR A 290 12.27 -11.51 16.56
C THR A 290 11.95 -11.32 15.07
N LYS A 291 10.83 -11.90 14.60
CA LYS A 291 10.36 -11.75 13.21
C LYS A 291 10.00 -10.30 12.89
N ILE A 292 9.31 -9.63 13.80
CA ILE A 292 8.92 -8.20 13.67
C ILE A 292 10.16 -7.31 13.54
N ASP A 293 11.15 -7.47 14.43
CA ASP A 293 12.37 -6.66 14.41
C ASP A 293 13.21 -6.93 13.16
N SER A 294 13.29 -8.19 12.72
CA SER A 294 13.96 -8.55 11.49
C SER A 294 13.31 -7.90 10.26
N ALA A 295 11.98 -7.89 10.21
CA ALA A 295 11.22 -7.23 9.13
C ALA A 295 11.44 -5.71 9.15
N ARG A 296 11.40 -5.08 10.33
CA ARG A 296 11.63 -3.64 10.52
C ARG A 296 12.99 -3.22 9.97
N LEU A 297 14.04 -3.95 10.29
CA LEU A 297 15.39 -3.67 9.80
C LEU A 297 15.51 -3.81 8.28
N LEU A 298 14.82 -4.77 7.66
CA LEU A 298 14.78 -4.90 6.20
C LEU A 298 14.06 -3.72 5.54
N ILE A 299 12.97 -3.24 6.14
CA ILE A 299 12.21 -2.08 5.66
C ILE A 299 13.03 -0.81 5.79
N TRP A 300 13.64 -0.57 6.93
CA TRP A 300 14.52 0.59 7.15
C TRP A 300 15.69 0.62 6.19
N LYS A 301 16.30 -0.54 5.93
CA LYS A 301 17.36 -0.65 4.91
C LYS A 301 16.86 -0.23 3.53
N ALA A 302 15.66 -0.67 3.13
CA ALA A 302 15.10 -0.32 1.82
C ALA A 302 14.76 1.19 1.74
N ALA A 303 14.18 1.75 2.81
CA ALA A 303 13.87 3.17 2.94
C ALA A 303 15.15 4.02 2.89
N TYR A 304 16.16 3.69 3.68
CA TYR A 304 17.45 4.37 3.68
C TYR A 304 18.13 4.36 2.30
N LEU A 305 18.17 3.22 1.61
CA LEU A 305 18.75 3.14 0.27
C LEU A 305 18.01 4.05 -0.73
N LYS A 306 16.69 4.16 -0.60
CA LYS A 306 15.88 5.05 -1.45
C LYS A 306 16.23 6.52 -1.19
N ASP A 307 16.34 6.94 0.08
CA ASP A 307 16.66 8.32 0.46
C ASP A 307 18.09 8.71 0.01
N GLU A 308 19.03 7.76 0.12
CA GLU A 308 20.40 7.89 -0.41
C GLU A 308 20.49 7.85 -1.95
N LYS A 309 19.35 7.73 -2.66
CA LYS A 309 19.30 7.62 -4.13
C LYS A 309 20.13 6.44 -4.68
N LYS A 310 20.29 5.38 -3.87
CA LYS A 310 20.95 4.12 -4.22
C LYS A 310 19.95 3.12 -4.80
N ASP A 311 20.45 2.03 -5.43
CA ASP A 311 19.57 0.93 -5.87
C ASP A 311 18.93 0.25 -4.66
N PHE A 312 17.63 0.45 -4.52
CA PHE A 312 16.81 -0.10 -3.44
C PHE A 312 15.85 -1.22 -3.89
N VAL A 313 15.75 -1.49 -5.19
CA VAL A 313 14.71 -2.39 -5.76
C VAL A 313 14.75 -3.77 -5.13
N LYS A 314 15.96 -4.37 -5.04
CA LYS A 314 16.14 -5.67 -4.39
C LYS A 314 15.79 -5.63 -2.90
N ALA A 315 16.21 -4.59 -2.19
CA ALA A 315 15.94 -4.44 -0.76
C ALA A 315 14.43 -4.28 -0.50
N ALA A 316 13.73 -3.48 -1.29
CA ALA A 316 12.28 -3.30 -1.22
C ALA A 316 11.51 -4.61 -1.49
N ALA A 317 11.94 -5.38 -2.49
CA ALA A 317 11.34 -6.68 -2.78
C ALA A 317 11.52 -7.69 -1.63
N MET A 318 12.73 -7.74 -1.04
CA MET A 318 13.03 -8.58 0.13
C MET A 318 12.22 -8.16 1.36
N ALA A 319 12.14 -6.86 1.63
CA ALA A 319 11.38 -6.31 2.75
C ALA A 319 9.89 -6.67 2.63
N LYS A 320 9.28 -6.43 1.45
CA LYS A 320 7.87 -6.74 1.18
C LYS A 320 7.58 -8.25 1.29
N LEU A 321 8.43 -9.08 0.73
CA LEU A 321 8.30 -10.54 0.79
C LEU A 321 8.29 -11.01 2.26
N TYR A 322 9.31 -10.64 3.02
CA TYR A 322 9.48 -11.11 4.39
C TYR A 322 8.41 -10.54 5.32
N ALA A 323 8.18 -9.22 5.28
CA ALA A 323 7.18 -8.58 6.13
C ALA A 323 5.77 -9.14 5.93
N SER A 324 5.36 -9.39 4.66
CA SER A 324 4.04 -9.95 4.38
C SER A 324 3.88 -11.41 4.81
N GLN A 325 4.96 -12.21 4.77
CA GLN A 325 4.96 -13.58 5.28
C GLN A 325 4.81 -13.59 6.79
N ILE A 326 5.67 -12.85 7.50
CA ILE A 326 5.62 -12.83 8.96
C ILE A 326 4.33 -12.18 9.49
N ALA A 327 3.73 -11.24 8.75
CA ALA A 327 2.47 -10.65 9.16
C ALA A 327 1.36 -11.71 9.27
N GLN A 328 1.26 -12.62 8.29
CA GLN A 328 0.31 -13.73 8.35
C GLN A 328 0.63 -14.70 9.49
N GLU A 329 1.90 -15.02 9.72
CA GLU A 329 2.32 -15.92 10.80
C GLU A 329 2.03 -15.30 12.18
N VAL A 330 2.48 -14.07 12.42
CA VAL A 330 2.31 -13.38 13.70
C VAL A 330 0.85 -13.15 14.04
N THR A 331 0.04 -12.72 13.08
CA THR A 331 -1.39 -12.50 13.32
C THR A 331 -2.14 -13.79 13.60
N THR A 332 -1.77 -14.89 12.94
CA THR A 332 -2.32 -16.23 13.22
C THR A 332 -1.98 -16.69 14.64
N GLU A 333 -0.72 -16.51 15.06
CA GLU A 333 -0.30 -16.83 16.42
C GLU A 333 -0.95 -15.92 17.47
N ALA A 334 -1.20 -14.65 17.16
CA ALA A 334 -1.93 -13.75 18.03
C ALA A 334 -3.37 -14.23 18.30
N VAL A 335 -4.07 -14.67 17.26
CA VAL A 335 -5.40 -15.32 17.39
C VAL A 335 -5.29 -16.57 18.25
N GLN A 336 -4.27 -17.43 18.02
CA GLN A 336 -4.04 -18.65 18.77
C GLN A 336 -3.78 -18.38 20.27
N ILE A 337 -3.02 -17.34 20.60
CA ILE A 337 -2.74 -16.95 22.02
C ILE A 337 -4.03 -16.49 22.71
N HIS A 338 -4.92 -15.81 22.02
CA HIS A 338 -6.24 -15.40 22.55
C HIS A 338 -7.20 -16.56 22.71
N GLY A 339 -6.98 -17.72 22.02
CA GLY A 339 -7.87 -18.87 22.04
C GLY A 339 -9.25 -18.50 21.48
N GLY A 340 -10.33 -18.94 22.12
CA GLY A 340 -11.70 -18.65 21.67
C GLY A 340 -12.01 -17.15 21.56
N TYR A 341 -11.43 -16.31 22.42
CA TYR A 341 -11.58 -14.85 22.34
C TYR A 341 -10.92 -14.25 21.12
N GLY A 342 -9.87 -14.86 20.57
CA GLY A 342 -9.25 -14.40 19.33
C GLY A 342 -10.07 -14.68 18.08
N TYR A 343 -11.12 -15.50 18.19
CA TYR A 343 -11.98 -15.91 17.07
C TYR A 343 -13.28 -15.09 16.96
N VAL A 344 -13.54 -14.20 17.91
CA VAL A 344 -14.75 -13.35 17.93
C VAL A 344 -14.41 -11.91 17.60
N LYS A 345 -15.35 -11.22 16.92
CA LYS A 345 -15.11 -9.91 16.32
C LYS A 345 -14.90 -8.75 17.31
N GLU A 346 -15.24 -8.93 18.56
CA GLU A 346 -14.97 -7.96 19.62
C GLU A 346 -13.46 -7.79 19.92
N PHE A 347 -12.64 -8.78 19.49
CA PHE A 347 -11.19 -8.74 19.65
C PHE A 347 -10.52 -8.38 18.31
N HIS A 348 -9.63 -7.40 18.33
CA HIS A 348 -8.99 -6.87 17.12
C HIS A 348 -8.11 -7.87 16.36
N VAL A 349 -7.62 -8.93 17.01
CA VAL A 349 -6.63 -9.85 16.43
C VAL A 349 -7.18 -10.64 15.23
N GLU A 350 -8.50 -10.99 15.24
CA GLU A 350 -9.11 -11.68 14.09
C GLU A 350 -9.15 -10.77 12.85
N ARG A 351 -9.45 -9.46 13.05
CA ARG A 351 -9.44 -8.47 11.98
C ARG A 351 -8.04 -8.30 11.40
N LEU A 352 -7.03 -8.15 12.26
CA LEU A 352 -5.63 -8.01 11.83
C LEU A 352 -5.14 -9.25 11.07
N MET A 353 -5.61 -10.46 11.44
CA MET A 353 -5.30 -11.68 10.69
C MET A 353 -5.92 -11.66 9.28
N ARG A 354 -7.17 -11.18 9.14
CA ARG A 354 -7.80 -11.01 7.83
C ARG A 354 -7.11 -9.93 6.99
N ASP A 355 -6.73 -8.83 7.63
CA ASP A 355 -6.06 -7.70 6.99
C ASP A 355 -4.65 -8.08 6.50
N ALA A 356 -3.92 -8.91 7.25
CA ALA A 356 -2.57 -9.33 6.88
C ALA A 356 -2.51 -10.04 5.52
N LYS A 357 -3.54 -10.82 5.17
CA LYS A 357 -3.51 -11.67 3.96
C LYS A 357 -3.30 -10.90 2.68
N ILE A 358 -3.89 -9.73 2.53
CA ILE A 358 -3.77 -8.95 1.30
C ILE A 358 -2.34 -8.49 1.02
N THR A 359 -1.53 -8.29 2.07
CA THR A 359 -0.15 -7.83 1.93
C THR A 359 0.74 -8.81 1.17
N GLN A 360 0.35 -10.09 1.09
CA GLN A 360 1.01 -11.12 0.29
C GLN A 360 0.60 -11.06 -1.20
N ILE A 361 -0.51 -10.39 -1.52
CA ILE A 361 -1.16 -10.47 -2.85
C ILE A 361 -0.85 -9.22 -3.67
N TYR A 362 -1.20 -8.02 -3.17
CA TYR A 362 -1.07 -6.80 -3.95
C TYR A 362 0.37 -6.27 -4.01
N ASP A 363 0.63 -5.31 -4.87
CA ASP A 363 1.96 -4.75 -5.19
C ASP A 363 3.00 -5.82 -5.58
N CYS A 364 2.57 -6.75 -6.44
CA CYS A 364 3.28 -7.93 -6.91
C CYS A 364 3.13 -9.17 -6.00
N LEU A 365 2.51 -10.21 -6.56
CA LEU A 365 2.35 -11.51 -5.90
C LEU A 365 3.70 -12.16 -5.57
N LEU A 366 3.77 -12.89 -4.46
CA LEU A 366 5.00 -13.53 -4.00
C LEU A 366 5.61 -14.51 -5.02
N TYR A 367 4.79 -15.19 -5.81
CA TYR A 367 5.28 -16.15 -6.81
C TYR A 367 5.76 -15.50 -8.12
N THR A 368 5.51 -14.21 -8.35
CA THR A 368 6.00 -13.46 -9.52
C THR A 368 7.29 -12.69 -9.23
N SER A 369 7.72 -12.62 -7.98
CA SER A 369 9.07 -12.20 -7.65
C SER A 369 10.03 -13.25 -8.17
N PRO A 370 11.06 -12.91 -8.99
CA PRO A 370 11.97 -13.90 -9.52
C PRO A 370 12.67 -14.60 -8.36
N SER A 371 12.21 -15.82 -8.05
CA SER A 371 12.88 -16.70 -7.11
C SER A 371 14.25 -17.05 -7.66
N PRO A 372 15.28 -17.20 -6.83
CA PRO A 372 16.56 -17.78 -7.27
C PRO A 372 16.40 -19.12 -8.00
N ARG A 373 15.32 -19.87 -7.72
CA ARG A 373 14.97 -21.13 -8.41
C ARG A 373 14.49 -20.90 -9.84
N ASP A 374 13.85 -19.79 -10.17
CA ASP A 374 13.37 -19.52 -11.53
C ASP A 374 14.53 -19.16 -12.47
N ARG A 375 15.61 -18.58 -11.94
CA ARG A 375 16.86 -18.37 -12.71
C ARG A 375 17.60 -19.66 -13.06
N GLN A 376 17.42 -20.74 -12.31
CA GLN A 376 18.04 -22.03 -12.63
C GLN A 376 17.32 -22.75 -13.77
N LYS A 377 15.99 -22.64 -13.87
CA LYS A 377 15.21 -23.27 -14.96
C LYS A 377 15.46 -22.63 -16.33
N SER A 378 15.84 -21.35 -16.38
CA SER A 378 16.16 -20.66 -17.65
C SER A 378 17.56 -20.95 -18.17
N ARG A 379 18.37 -21.73 -17.46
CA ARG A 379 19.75 -22.11 -17.85
C ARG A 379 19.94 -23.57 -18.22
N MET A 380 18.85 -24.36 -18.30
CA MET A 380 18.99 -25.68 -18.89
C MET A 380 19.02 -25.57 -20.42
N PRO A 381 20.10 -26.00 -21.12
CA PRO A 381 20.08 -26.10 -22.56
C PRO A 381 18.99 -27.09 -22.95
N SER A 382 18.20 -26.75 -23.95
CA SER A 382 17.38 -27.74 -24.67
C SER A 382 18.34 -28.74 -25.30
N SER A 383 18.56 -29.90 -24.66
CA SER A 383 19.25 -30.99 -25.27
C SER A 383 18.25 -31.82 -26.08
N ALA A 384 18.47 -31.80 -27.40
CA ALA A 384 18.12 -32.73 -28.46
C ALA A 384 16.67 -33.22 -28.51
#